data_17262930332baf88f799d8d33e3454ad
#
_entry.id   17262930332baf88f799d8d33e3454ad
#
_cell.length_a   1.000
_cell.length_b   1.000
_cell.length_c   1.000
_cell.angle_alpha   90.00
_cell.angle_beta   90.00
_cell.angle_gamma   90.00
#
_symmetry.space_group_name_H-M   'P 1'
#
loop_
_entity.id
_entity.type
_entity.pdbx_description
1 polymer ?
#
loop_
_entity_poly.entity_id
_entity_poly.type
_entity_poly.pdbx_seq_one_letter_code
_entity_poly.pdbx_strand_id
1 'polypeptide(L)'
;MDRISTIVLNYNDASTACGLAEELLGITCLDSVVLVDNCSTDDSWETLTAFADGRERVSLLRSDKNGGYGSGNQLGIDWAVDRLGADYVIIANPDIHVTQDCILGVKAALDATQDCAMASAQVMSPAGEPLFSYWMLLPLWKDLLDTGLVTRRLFKRMLNTPPEKLRQGGTSDCRLVDAVCGSFFMLRADRFPAGEIHKVFDKNIFLYYEEKVLGQKLKSMGLKAVLAQNCSYVHAHSVSIDKSVKRIGDKQRLLHESKRYYYRKYLCAGPIKMACARAFLAVVLAEVRFLTQVCGMRW
;
A
#
# COMPACT_ATOMS: atom_id res chain seq x y z
N MET A 1 3.49 -17.04 -21.62
CA MET A 1 4.31 -15.99 -20.99
C MET A 1 3.43 -15.37 -19.92
N ASP A 2 3.93 -15.17 -18.72
CA ASP A 2 3.14 -14.60 -17.63
C ASP A 2 2.78 -13.15 -17.97
N ARG A 3 1.52 -12.76 -17.74
CA ARG A 3 1.02 -11.40 -17.99
C ARG A 3 1.14 -10.56 -16.73
N ILE A 4 1.80 -9.41 -16.85
CA ILE A 4 2.00 -8.46 -15.74
C ILE A 4 1.28 -7.16 -16.05
N SER A 5 0.27 -6.82 -15.25
CA SER A 5 -0.46 -5.55 -15.33
C SER A 5 -0.11 -4.65 -14.16
N THR A 6 0.11 -3.36 -14.42
CA THR A 6 0.36 -2.37 -13.37
C THR A 6 -0.83 -1.44 -13.22
N ILE A 7 -1.30 -1.26 -11.99
CA ILE A 7 -2.39 -0.37 -11.63
C ILE A 7 -1.82 0.90 -11.04
N VAL A 8 -2.24 2.04 -11.58
CA VAL A 8 -1.90 3.38 -11.09
C VAL A 8 -3.19 4.10 -10.73
N LEU A 9 -3.37 4.36 -9.44
CA LEU A 9 -4.55 5.03 -8.92
C LEU A 9 -4.34 6.54 -8.89
N ASN A 10 -5.24 7.28 -9.53
CA ASN A 10 -5.28 8.73 -9.54
C ASN A 10 -6.41 9.29 -8.66
N TYR A 11 -6.12 10.37 -7.95
CA TYR A 11 -7.12 11.27 -7.38
C TYR A 11 -6.58 12.70 -7.36
N ASN A 12 -7.11 13.57 -8.23
CA ASN A 12 -6.73 14.97 -8.37
C ASN A 12 -5.22 15.21 -8.62
N ASP A 13 -4.56 14.31 -9.38
CA ASP A 13 -3.14 14.42 -9.71
C ASP A 13 -2.78 13.68 -11.01
N ALA A 14 -3.55 13.91 -12.06
CA ALA A 14 -3.38 13.21 -13.35
C ALA A 14 -1.98 13.41 -13.96
N SER A 15 -1.36 14.55 -13.76
CA SER A 15 -0.01 14.83 -14.27
C SER A 15 1.01 13.82 -13.74
N THR A 16 0.99 13.54 -12.43
CA THR A 16 1.90 12.57 -11.80
C THR A 16 1.57 11.15 -12.26
N ALA A 17 0.26 10.82 -12.37
CA ALA A 17 -0.19 9.50 -12.82
C ALA A 17 0.19 9.22 -14.29
N CYS A 18 0.03 10.20 -15.18
CA CYS A 18 0.47 10.09 -16.58
C CYS A 18 2.00 9.97 -16.69
N GLY A 19 2.75 10.71 -15.86
CA GLY A 19 4.21 10.62 -15.84
C GLY A 19 4.69 9.21 -15.51
N LEU A 20 4.17 8.60 -14.44
CA LEU A 20 4.48 7.21 -14.11
C LEU A 20 4.01 6.25 -15.20
N ALA A 21 2.81 6.42 -15.74
CA ALA A 21 2.29 5.55 -16.78
C ALA A 21 3.18 5.55 -18.04
N GLU A 22 3.71 6.72 -18.44
CA GLU A 22 4.66 6.83 -19.55
C GLU A 22 5.97 6.07 -19.27
N GLU A 23 6.53 6.19 -18.05
CA GLU A 23 7.70 5.42 -17.63
C GLU A 23 7.43 3.90 -17.68
N LEU A 24 6.27 3.46 -17.18
CA LEU A 24 5.87 2.05 -17.17
C LEU A 24 5.67 1.48 -18.57
N LEU A 25 5.16 2.27 -19.52
CA LEU A 25 5.00 1.85 -20.91
C LEU A 25 6.35 1.59 -21.60
N GLY A 26 7.43 2.23 -21.14
CA GLY A 26 8.80 1.95 -21.57
C GLY A 26 9.38 0.63 -21.03
N ILE A 27 8.75 0.00 -20.04
CA ILE A 27 9.22 -1.25 -19.43
C ILE A 27 8.68 -2.44 -20.22
N THR A 28 9.60 -3.25 -20.77
CA THR A 28 9.24 -4.32 -21.71
C THR A 28 8.65 -5.57 -21.06
N CYS A 29 8.87 -5.79 -19.77
CA CYS A 29 8.30 -6.91 -19.04
C CYS A 29 6.85 -6.67 -18.57
N LEU A 30 6.30 -5.46 -18.77
CA LEU A 30 4.92 -5.13 -18.46
C LEU A 30 4.04 -5.29 -19.70
N ASP A 31 2.89 -5.92 -19.55
CA ASP A 31 1.92 -6.11 -20.64
C ASP A 31 0.95 -4.93 -20.75
N SER A 32 0.53 -4.36 -19.61
CA SER A 32 -0.45 -3.29 -19.60
C SER A 32 -0.33 -2.38 -18.37
N VAL A 33 -0.85 -1.17 -18.52
CA VAL A 33 -1.04 -0.18 -17.44
C VAL A 33 -2.53 0.11 -17.31
N VAL A 34 -3.05 -0.01 -16.11
CA VAL A 34 -4.45 0.29 -15.77
C VAL A 34 -4.46 1.59 -14.95
N LEU A 35 -4.88 2.68 -15.58
CA LEU A 35 -5.11 3.95 -14.91
C LEU A 35 -6.51 3.95 -14.30
N VAL A 36 -6.62 4.23 -13.02
CA VAL A 36 -7.91 4.31 -12.32
C VAL A 36 -8.10 5.73 -11.78
N ASP A 37 -9.06 6.47 -12.32
CA ASP A 37 -9.51 7.72 -11.74
C ASP A 37 -10.50 7.45 -10.60
N ASN A 38 -10.11 7.80 -9.38
CA ASN A 38 -10.91 7.54 -8.18
C ASN A 38 -11.97 8.64 -7.95
N CYS A 39 -12.72 9.00 -9.01
CA CYS A 39 -13.71 10.05 -9.01
C CYS A 39 -13.11 11.42 -8.68
N SER A 40 -12.09 11.83 -9.42
CA SER A 40 -11.45 13.15 -9.29
C SER A 40 -12.44 14.28 -9.49
N THR A 41 -12.20 15.41 -8.84
CA THR A 41 -13.06 16.61 -8.84
C THR A 41 -12.44 17.77 -9.63
N ASP A 42 -11.26 17.57 -10.18
CA ASP A 42 -10.54 18.48 -11.08
C ASP A 42 -10.61 17.97 -12.53
N ASP A 43 -9.75 18.46 -13.40
CA ASP A 43 -9.61 18.07 -14.82
C ASP A 43 -8.84 16.75 -15.05
N SER A 44 -8.65 15.96 -13.99
CA SER A 44 -7.89 14.71 -14.08
C SER A 44 -8.49 13.73 -15.07
N TRP A 45 -9.81 13.61 -15.12
CA TRP A 45 -10.48 12.67 -16.02
C TRP A 45 -10.20 13.00 -17.49
N GLU A 46 -10.31 14.26 -17.86
CA GLU A 46 -10.04 14.75 -19.21
C GLU A 46 -8.56 14.52 -19.57
N THR A 47 -7.65 14.81 -18.65
CA THR A 47 -6.20 14.61 -18.84
C THR A 47 -5.86 13.14 -19.04
N LEU A 48 -6.38 12.24 -18.18
CA LEU A 48 -6.18 10.80 -18.29
C LEU A 48 -6.81 10.22 -19.57
N THR A 49 -7.97 10.75 -19.99
CA THR A 49 -8.62 10.33 -21.23
C THR A 49 -7.75 10.66 -22.44
N ALA A 50 -7.24 11.89 -22.52
CA ALA A 50 -6.35 12.31 -23.58
C ALA A 50 -5.03 11.51 -23.58
N PHE A 51 -4.51 11.16 -22.39
CA PHE A 51 -3.32 10.32 -22.27
C PHE A 51 -3.58 8.89 -22.76
N ALA A 52 -4.72 8.29 -22.44
CA ALA A 52 -5.04 6.91 -22.80
C ALA A 52 -5.39 6.73 -24.28
N ASP A 53 -5.82 7.81 -24.95
CA ASP A 53 -6.25 7.77 -26.34
C ASP A 53 -5.14 7.25 -27.27
N GLY A 54 -5.50 6.26 -28.10
CA GLY A 54 -4.57 5.60 -29.05
C GLY A 54 -3.49 4.71 -28.43
N ARG A 55 -3.47 4.51 -27.10
CA ARG A 55 -2.50 3.65 -26.40
C ARG A 55 -3.09 2.27 -26.09
N GLU A 56 -2.84 1.27 -26.92
CA GLU A 56 -3.40 -0.09 -26.77
C GLU A 56 -3.06 -0.78 -25.44
N ARG A 57 -1.91 -0.45 -24.83
CA ARG A 57 -1.47 -1.01 -23.55
C ARG A 57 -2.01 -0.28 -22.34
N VAL A 58 -2.85 0.73 -22.51
CA VAL A 58 -3.45 1.52 -21.42
C VAL A 58 -4.93 1.24 -21.34
N SER A 59 -5.39 0.84 -20.15
CA SER A 59 -6.82 0.81 -19.80
C SER A 59 -7.12 1.97 -18.86
N LEU A 60 -8.15 2.75 -19.15
CA LEU A 60 -8.60 3.83 -18.28
C LEU A 60 -9.96 3.47 -17.65
N LEU A 61 -10.02 3.53 -16.33
CA LEU A 61 -11.22 3.26 -15.55
C LEU A 61 -11.59 4.48 -14.69
N ARG A 62 -12.86 4.63 -14.41
CA ARG A 62 -13.36 5.65 -13.47
C ARG A 62 -14.21 4.99 -12.38
N SER A 63 -13.92 5.32 -11.13
CA SER A 63 -14.77 4.93 -9.99
C SER A 63 -16.03 5.81 -9.93
N ASP A 64 -17.15 5.23 -9.52
CA ASP A 64 -18.41 6.00 -9.34
C ASP A 64 -18.31 7.02 -8.20
N LYS A 65 -17.42 6.80 -7.26
CA LYS A 65 -17.14 7.66 -6.11
C LYS A 65 -15.72 7.47 -5.61
N ASN A 66 -15.16 8.46 -4.90
CA ASN A 66 -13.94 8.27 -4.17
C ASN A 66 -14.17 7.34 -2.97
N GLY A 67 -13.87 6.07 -3.17
CA GLY A 67 -13.98 5.01 -2.14
C GLY A 67 -12.71 4.83 -1.31
N GLY A 68 -11.70 5.69 -1.49
CA GLY A 68 -10.38 5.59 -0.86
C GLY A 68 -9.41 4.73 -1.67
N TYR A 69 -8.19 4.61 -1.14
CA TYR A 69 -7.06 3.93 -1.79
C TYR A 69 -7.40 2.48 -2.18
N GLY A 70 -7.90 1.71 -1.23
CA GLY A 70 -8.19 0.29 -1.47
C GLY A 70 -9.30 0.04 -2.49
N SER A 71 -10.33 0.88 -2.50
CA SER A 71 -11.47 0.72 -3.41
C SER A 71 -11.08 0.95 -4.86
N GLY A 72 -10.32 2.01 -5.13
CA GLY A 72 -9.84 2.30 -6.48
C GLY A 72 -8.86 1.25 -7.01
N ASN A 73 -7.89 0.83 -6.17
CA ASN A 73 -6.96 -0.23 -6.55
C ASN A 73 -7.68 -1.57 -6.79
N GLN A 74 -8.72 -1.90 -6.00
CA GLN A 74 -9.49 -3.13 -6.23
C GLN A 74 -10.20 -3.11 -7.59
N LEU A 75 -10.75 -1.97 -8.02
CA LEU A 75 -11.33 -1.83 -9.36
C LEU A 75 -10.30 -2.14 -10.45
N GLY A 76 -9.07 -1.65 -10.28
CA GLY A 76 -7.96 -1.96 -11.19
C GLY A 76 -7.56 -3.43 -11.17
N ILE A 77 -7.49 -4.07 -9.98
CA ILE A 77 -7.20 -5.51 -9.84
C ILE A 77 -8.25 -6.34 -10.59
N ASP A 78 -9.53 -6.06 -10.36
CA ASP A 78 -10.64 -6.78 -10.97
C ASP A 78 -10.56 -6.68 -12.50
N TRP A 79 -10.27 -5.49 -13.03
CA TRP A 79 -10.08 -5.31 -14.47
C TRP A 79 -8.86 -6.07 -15.01
N ALA A 80 -7.71 -5.96 -14.34
CA ALA A 80 -6.49 -6.62 -14.76
C ALA A 80 -6.64 -8.14 -14.81
N VAL A 81 -7.28 -8.73 -13.80
CA VAL A 81 -7.48 -10.19 -13.72
C VAL A 81 -8.57 -10.65 -14.70
N ASP A 82 -9.75 -10.01 -14.68
CA ASP A 82 -10.92 -10.51 -15.41
C ASP A 82 -10.91 -10.15 -16.90
N ARG A 83 -10.35 -9.01 -17.27
CA ARG A 83 -10.37 -8.49 -18.65
C ARG A 83 -9.04 -8.65 -19.38
N LEU A 84 -7.92 -8.46 -18.66
CA LEU A 84 -6.61 -8.54 -19.29
C LEU A 84 -5.94 -9.90 -19.05
N GLY A 85 -6.50 -10.74 -18.17
CA GLY A 85 -5.96 -12.06 -17.84
C GLY A 85 -4.60 -12.00 -17.19
N ALA A 86 -4.38 -11.00 -16.31
CA ALA A 86 -3.11 -10.81 -15.62
C ALA A 86 -2.84 -11.93 -14.61
N ASP A 87 -1.67 -12.56 -14.74
CA ASP A 87 -1.14 -13.51 -13.76
C ASP A 87 -0.54 -12.79 -12.55
N TYR A 88 0.06 -11.62 -12.81
CA TYR A 88 0.65 -10.74 -11.80
C TYR A 88 0.05 -9.35 -11.91
N VAL A 89 -0.31 -8.80 -10.77
CA VAL A 89 -0.84 -7.44 -10.67
C VAL A 89 0.07 -6.60 -9.78
N ILE A 90 0.57 -5.51 -10.31
CA ILE A 90 1.37 -4.53 -9.57
C ILE A 90 0.46 -3.37 -9.15
N ILE A 91 0.51 -2.99 -7.88
CA ILE A 91 -0.02 -1.72 -7.41
C ILE A 91 1.14 -0.74 -7.34
N ALA A 92 0.98 0.43 -7.96
CA ALA A 92 1.99 1.48 -8.01
C ALA A 92 1.37 2.85 -7.73
N ASN A 93 1.85 3.52 -6.69
CA ASN A 93 1.46 4.92 -6.46
C ASN A 93 2.03 5.81 -7.57
N PRO A 94 1.35 6.91 -7.95
CA PRO A 94 1.83 7.80 -9.01
C PRO A 94 3.22 8.42 -8.77
N ASP A 95 3.62 8.57 -7.52
CA ASP A 95 4.85 9.23 -7.07
C ASP A 95 6.03 8.28 -6.78
N ILE A 96 6.07 7.13 -7.48
CA ILE A 96 7.22 6.21 -7.44
C ILE A 96 8.03 6.25 -8.73
N HIS A 97 9.27 5.76 -8.65
CA HIS A 97 10.09 5.38 -9.81
C HIS A 97 10.58 3.95 -9.63
N VAL A 98 10.33 3.11 -10.62
CA VAL A 98 10.67 1.69 -10.60
C VAL A 98 11.34 1.26 -11.91
N THR A 99 12.35 0.41 -11.82
CA THR A 99 13.05 -0.13 -13.01
C THR A 99 12.53 -1.52 -13.35
N GLN A 100 12.78 -1.94 -14.59
CA GLN A 100 12.50 -3.31 -15.05
C GLN A 100 13.18 -4.36 -14.15
N ASP A 101 14.45 -4.13 -13.78
CA ASP A 101 15.20 -5.05 -12.93
C ASP A 101 14.57 -5.19 -11.54
N CYS A 102 14.00 -4.10 -11.00
CA CYS A 102 13.27 -4.15 -9.75
C CYS A 102 11.99 -5.00 -9.89
N ILE A 103 11.20 -4.81 -10.94
CA ILE A 103 9.99 -5.59 -11.20
C ILE A 103 10.31 -7.08 -11.35
N LEU A 104 11.33 -7.42 -12.14
CA LEU A 104 11.77 -8.80 -12.32
C LEU A 104 12.33 -9.41 -11.03
N GLY A 105 13.06 -8.64 -10.24
CA GLY A 105 13.55 -9.06 -8.92
C GLY A 105 12.42 -9.35 -7.93
N VAL A 106 11.40 -8.50 -7.89
CA VAL A 106 10.20 -8.71 -7.06
C VAL A 106 9.42 -9.94 -7.52
N LYS A 107 9.25 -10.12 -8.85
CA LYS A 107 8.62 -11.33 -9.41
C LYS A 107 9.39 -12.58 -9.03
N ALA A 108 10.71 -12.59 -9.20
CA ALA A 108 11.55 -13.73 -8.85
C ALA A 108 11.45 -14.10 -7.35
N ALA A 109 11.42 -13.10 -6.47
CA ALA A 109 11.24 -13.31 -5.04
C ALA A 109 9.88 -13.93 -4.70
N LEU A 110 8.81 -13.47 -5.38
CA LEU A 110 7.46 -13.99 -5.27
C LEU A 110 7.36 -15.44 -5.71
N ASP A 111 7.94 -15.76 -6.87
CA ASP A 111 7.91 -17.11 -7.46
C ASP A 111 8.74 -18.13 -6.68
N ALA A 112 9.90 -17.73 -6.17
CA ALA A 112 10.80 -18.58 -5.41
C ALA A 112 10.27 -18.92 -4.00
N THR A 113 9.31 -18.15 -3.47
CA THR A 113 8.81 -18.34 -2.12
C THR A 113 7.50 -19.12 -2.12
N GLN A 114 7.52 -20.31 -1.49
CA GLN A 114 6.34 -21.16 -1.39
C GLN A 114 5.20 -20.42 -0.64
N ASP A 115 3.96 -20.57 -1.14
CA ASP A 115 2.74 -19.93 -0.59
C ASP A 115 2.82 -18.41 -0.53
N CYS A 116 3.71 -17.78 -1.30
CA CYS A 116 3.81 -16.34 -1.39
C CYS A 116 2.80 -15.79 -2.40
N ALA A 117 2.03 -14.79 -1.99
CA ALA A 117 1.05 -14.13 -2.83
C ALA A 117 1.31 -12.63 -3.00
N MET A 118 2.22 -12.07 -2.23
CA MET A 118 2.57 -10.65 -2.27
C MET A 118 4.08 -10.45 -2.12
N ALA A 119 4.67 -9.61 -2.95
CA ALA A 119 6.07 -9.21 -2.84
C ALA A 119 6.25 -7.73 -3.10
N SER A 120 7.29 -7.15 -2.50
CA SER A 120 7.75 -5.79 -2.78
C SER A 120 9.28 -5.72 -2.68
N ALA A 121 9.83 -4.55 -3.00
CA ALA A 121 11.25 -4.22 -2.91
C ALA A 121 11.53 -3.22 -1.77
N GLN A 122 12.82 -2.95 -1.52
CA GLN A 122 13.25 -1.92 -0.59
C GLN A 122 12.81 -0.54 -1.08
N VAL A 123 12.16 0.24 -0.21
CA VAL A 123 11.81 1.64 -0.49
C VAL A 123 13.02 2.53 -0.31
N MET A 124 13.29 3.40 -1.27
CA MET A 124 14.36 4.41 -1.19
C MET A 124 13.76 5.81 -1.29
N SER A 125 14.38 6.77 -0.60
CA SER A 125 14.08 8.18 -0.83
C SER A 125 14.70 8.68 -2.14
N PRO A 126 14.28 9.84 -2.68
CA PRO A 126 14.97 10.47 -3.81
C PRO A 126 16.44 10.79 -3.55
N ALA A 127 16.85 10.90 -2.28
CA ALA A 127 18.25 11.08 -1.88
C ALA A 127 19.05 9.77 -1.81
N GLY A 128 18.41 8.62 -2.14
CA GLY A 128 19.05 7.30 -2.08
C GLY A 128 19.14 6.70 -0.68
N GLU A 129 18.39 7.23 0.29
CA GLU A 129 18.36 6.68 1.65
C GLU A 129 17.28 5.60 1.78
N PRO A 130 17.55 4.47 2.45
CA PRO A 130 16.56 3.43 2.67
C PRO A 130 15.45 3.93 3.61
N LEU A 131 14.21 3.73 3.18
CA LEU A 131 13.02 4.06 3.93
C LEU A 131 12.35 2.80 4.51
N PHE A 132 11.34 3.03 5.35
CA PHE A 132 10.55 1.96 5.94
C PHE A 132 9.77 1.21 4.85
N SER A 133 9.97 -0.11 4.75
CA SER A 133 9.51 -0.91 3.61
C SER A 133 8.53 -2.02 3.97
N TYR A 134 8.37 -2.36 5.25
CA TYR A 134 7.55 -3.50 5.68
C TYR A 134 7.03 -3.37 7.10
N TRP A 135 5.99 -4.11 7.42
CA TRP A 135 5.46 -4.28 8.78
C TRP A 135 5.45 -5.74 9.19
N MET A 136 5.70 -5.98 10.48
CA MET A 136 5.26 -7.18 11.16
C MET A 136 3.93 -6.88 11.87
N LEU A 137 2.97 -7.78 11.78
CA LEU A 137 1.68 -7.60 12.42
C LEU A 137 1.81 -7.67 13.93
N LEU A 138 1.43 -6.61 14.59
CA LEU A 138 1.54 -6.48 16.04
C LEU A 138 0.20 -6.84 16.71
N PRO A 139 0.24 -7.44 17.92
CA PRO A 139 -0.95 -7.54 18.75
C PRO A 139 -1.44 -6.14 19.15
N LEU A 140 -2.73 -6.00 19.46
CA LEU A 140 -3.40 -4.73 19.69
C LEU A 140 -2.63 -3.78 20.61
N TRP A 141 -2.14 -4.25 21.75
CA TRP A 141 -1.46 -3.40 22.72
C TRP A 141 -0.12 -2.84 22.19
N LYS A 142 0.63 -3.61 21.40
CA LYS A 142 1.84 -3.13 20.74
C LYS A 142 1.52 -2.14 19.62
N ASP A 143 0.48 -2.42 18.83
CA ASP A 143 0.05 -1.53 17.76
C ASP A 143 -0.48 -0.18 18.31
N LEU A 144 -1.09 -0.17 19.48
CA LEU A 144 -1.43 1.06 20.21
C LEU A 144 -0.16 1.83 20.62
N LEU A 145 0.80 1.16 21.26
CA LEU A 145 2.07 1.79 21.65
C LEU A 145 2.84 2.36 20.45
N ASP A 146 2.77 1.70 19.29
CA ASP A 146 3.37 2.19 18.04
C ASP A 146 2.66 3.44 17.48
N THR A 147 1.45 3.75 17.94
CA THR A 147 0.70 4.93 17.50
C THR A 147 1.08 6.20 18.25
N GLY A 148 1.33 6.11 19.56
CA GLY A 148 1.68 7.25 20.38
C GLY A 148 3.11 7.74 20.12
N LEU A 149 3.31 9.05 20.04
CA LEU A 149 4.61 9.64 19.68
C LEU A 149 5.68 9.34 20.72
N VAL A 150 5.33 9.48 21.98
CA VAL A 150 6.23 9.18 23.11
C VAL A 150 6.42 7.68 23.26
N THR A 151 5.34 6.90 23.27
CA THR A 151 5.40 5.44 23.45
C THR A 151 6.14 4.74 22.33
N ARG A 152 5.97 5.16 21.07
CA ARG A 152 6.72 4.63 19.93
C ARG A 152 8.23 4.82 20.09
N ARG A 153 8.67 5.98 20.59
CA ARG A 153 10.10 6.25 20.82
C ARG A 153 10.65 5.42 21.97
N LEU A 154 9.93 5.35 23.10
CA LEU A 154 10.32 4.59 24.29
C LEU A 154 10.42 3.08 24.02
N PHE A 155 9.49 2.53 23.25
CA PHE A 155 9.38 1.09 23.00
C PHE A 155 9.89 0.68 21.60
N LYS A 156 10.63 1.55 20.90
CA LYS A 156 11.09 1.33 19.52
C LYS A 156 11.70 -0.07 19.30
N ARG A 157 12.56 -0.53 20.22
CA ARG A 157 13.23 -1.85 20.12
C ARG A 157 12.26 -3.03 20.22
N MET A 158 11.15 -2.88 20.92
CA MET A 158 10.13 -3.91 21.10
C MET A 158 9.11 -3.91 19.95
N LEU A 159 8.88 -2.75 19.33
CA LEU A 159 7.88 -2.56 18.28
C LEU A 159 8.41 -2.86 16.90
N ASN A 160 9.70 -2.63 16.66
CA ASN A 160 10.32 -2.86 15.37
C ASN A 160 11.07 -4.18 15.34
N THR A 161 10.84 -4.96 14.29
CA THR A 161 11.64 -6.15 13.97
C THR A 161 12.66 -5.74 12.90
N PRO A 162 13.95 -5.69 13.20
CA PRO A 162 14.95 -5.30 12.22
C PRO A 162 15.14 -6.41 11.16
N PRO A 163 15.61 -6.07 9.93
CA PRO A 163 15.70 -7.00 8.81
C PRO A 163 16.48 -8.28 9.11
N GLU A 164 17.51 -8.21 9.95
CA GLU A 164 18.35 -9.35 10.32
C GLU A 164 17.61 -10.41 11.14
N LYS A 165 16.52 -10.04 11.77
CA LYS A 165 15.65 -10.95 12.57
C LYS A 165 14.49 -11.51 11.77
N LEU A 166 14.29 -11.07 10.54
CA LEU A 166 13.25 -11.61 9.69
C LEU A 166 13.63 -13.00 9.19
N ARG A 167 12.64 -13.86 9.06
CA ARG A 167 12.83 -15.18 8.48
C ARG A 167 13.14 -15.04 6.99
N GLN A 168 14.05 -15.90 6.51
CA GLN A 168 14.37 -15.99 5.10
C GLN A 168 13.16 -16.49 4.29
N GLY A 169 12.97 -15.92 3.10
CA GLY A 169 12.02 -16.37 2.08
C GLY A 169 12.62 -17.47 1.19
N GLY A 170 12.18 -17.52 -0.06
CA GLY A 170 12.60 -18.54 -1.04
C GLY A 170 14.07 -18.43 -1.48
N THR A 171 14.68 -17.24 -1.40
CA THR A 171 16.09 -16.98 -1.71
C THR A 171 16.79 -16.30 -0.55
N SER A 172 18.14 -16.23 -0.60
CA SER A 172 18.96 -15.57 0.43
C SER A 172 18.60 -14.10 0.62
N ASP A 173 18.17 -13.44 -0.45
CA ASP A 173 17.88 -12.00 -0.49
C ASP A 173 16.40 -11.67 -0.22
N CYS A 174 15.60 -12.70 0.09
CA CYS A 174 14.18 -12.51 0.42
C CYS A 174 13.95 -12.63 1.93
N ARG A 175 13.10 -11.76 2.46
CA ARG A 175 12.65 -11.79 3.85
C ARG A 175 11.15 -11.91 3.95
N LEU A 176 10.69 -12.87 4.76
CA LEU A 176 9.27 -13.01 5.07
C LEU A 176 8.84 -11.85 5.96
N VAL A 177 7.80 -11.17 5.52
CA VAL A 177 7.18 -10.04 6.23
C VAL A 177 5.67 -10.27 6.33
N ASP A 178 4.99 -9.52 7.19
CA ASP A 178 3.53 -9.65 7.28
C ASP A 178 2.80 -8.67 6.35
N ALA A 179 3.40 -7.52 6.06
CA ALA A 179 2.89 -6.54 5.10
C ALA A 179 4.05 -5.72 4.51
N VAL A 180 3.88 -5.22 3.29
CA VAL A 180 4.84 -4.36 2.58
C VAL A 180 4.26 -2.97 2.38
N CYS A 181 5.10 -2.00 1.99
CA CYS A 181 4.66 -0.63 1.73
C CYS A 181 3.64 -0.61 0.57
N GLY A 182 2.52 0.11 0.78
CA GLY A 182 1.44 0.20 -0.18
C GLY A 182 1.79 0.98 -1.46
N SER A 183 2.89 1.73 -1.46
CA SER A 183 3.28 2.52 -2.63
C SER A 183 3.71 1.69 -3.84
N PHE A 184 4.24 0.47 -3.62
CA PHE A 184 4.58 -0.47 -4.68
C PHE A 184 4.59 -1.90 -4.15
N PHE A 185 3.83 -2.79 -4.75
CA PHE A 185 3.89 -4.22 -4.49
C PHE A 185 3.26 -5.02 -5.64
N MET A 186 3.67 -6.26 -5.77
CA MET A 186 3.17 -7.22 -6.75
C MET A 186 2.35 -8.31 -6.06
N LEU A 187 1.20 -8.62 -6.64
CA LEU A 187 0.35 -9.76 -6.28
C LEU A 187 0.43 -10.83 -7.35
N ARG A 188 0.43 -12.08 -6.97
CA ARG A 188 0.30 -13.23 -7.87
C ARG A 188 -1.11 -13.79 -7.78
N ALA A 189 -1.89 -13.63 -8.85
CA ALA A 189 -3.34 -13.85 -8.82
C ALA A 189 -3.72 -15.32 -8.56
N ASP A 190 -2.99 -16.29 -9.13
CA ASP A 190 -3.24 -17.72 -8.98
C ASP A 190 -2.98 -18.26 -7.55
N ARG A 191 -2.31 -17.51 -6.70
CA ARG A 191 -2.07 -17.87 -5.30
C ARG A 191 -3.26 -17.62 -4.38
N PHE A 192 -4.15 -16.74 -4.78
CA PHE A 192 -5.34 -16.47 -3.98
C PHE A 192 -6.39 -17.59 -4.17
N PRO A 193 -7.05 -18.03 -3.09
CA PRO A 193 -8.22 -18.89 -3.23
C PRO A 193 -9.27 -18.27 -4.14
N ALA A 194 -10.11 -19.09 -4.75
CA ALA A 194 -11.12 -18.64 -5.72
C ALA A 194 -11.95 -17.46 -5.19
N GLY A 195 -11.94 -16.37 -5.94
CA GLY A 195 -12.65 -15.13 -5.64
C GLY A 195 -12.02 -14.24 -4.55
N GLU A 196 -10.92 -14.65 -3.90
CA GLU A 196 -10.29 -13.81 -2.86
C GLU A 196 -9.40 -12.71 -3.45
N ILE A 197 -8.92 -12.84 -4.68
CA ILE A 197 -8.23 -11.76 -5.39
C ILE A 197 -9.13 -10.54 -5.60
N HIS A 198 -10.44 -10.73 -5.73
CA HIS A 198 -11.46 -9.67 -5.83
C HIS A 198 -11.83 -9.03 -4.48
N LYS A 199 -11.13 -9.40 -3.42
CA LYS A 199 -11.34 -8.90 -2.05
C LYS A 199 -10.02 -8.57 -1.36
N VAL A 200 -8.98 -8.27 -2.13
CA VAL A 200 -7.65 -7.90 -1.60
C VAL A 200 -7.80 -6.73 -0.64
N PHE A 201 -8.46 -5.67 -1.07
CA PHE A 201 -8.74 -4.52 -0.22
C PHE A 201 -10.09 -4.62 0.52
N ASP A 202 -10.16 -4.00 1.69
CA ASP A 202 -11.41 -3.90 2.46
C ASP A 202 -12.05 -2.53 2.20
N LYS A 203 -13.19 -2.53 1.52
CA LYS A 203 -13.95 -1.33 1.16
C LYS A 203 -14.39 -0.44 2.34
N ASN A 204 -14.25 -0.93 3.57
CA ASN A 204 -14.55 -0.14 4.78
C ASN A 204 -13.31 0.58 5.33
N ILE A 205 -12.16 0.42 4.72
CA ILE A 205 -10.94 1.21 4.97
C ILE A 205 -10.85 2.24 3.86
N PHE A 206 -10.93 3.52 4.22
CA PHE A 206 -10.80 4.61 3.25
C PHE A 206 -9.34 4.95 2.98
N LEU A 207 -8.54 5.08 4.04
CA LEU A 207 -7.12 5.41 3.96
C LEU A 207 -6.40 4.95 5.23
N TYR A 208 -5.15 4.50 5.06
CA TYR A 208 -4.28 3.92 6.08
C TYR A 208 -4.72 2.54 6.58
N TYR A 209 -3.78 1.69 6.92
CA TYR A 209 -3.99 0.32 7.41
C TYR A 209 -4.38 -0.71 6.33
N GLU A 210 -4.47 -0.33 5.08
CA GLU A 210 -4.74 -1.24 3.97
C GLU A 210 -3.72 -2.38 3.95
N GLU A 211 -2.44 -2.06 4.12
CA GLU A 211 -1.35 -3.03 4.10
C GLU A 211 -1.44 -4.03 5.26
N LYS A 212 -1.74 -3.55 6.47
CA LYS A 212 -1.93 -4.43 7.63
C LYS A 212 -3.19 -5.29 7.52
N VAL A 213 -4.25 -4.76 6.92
CA VAL A 213 -5.46 -5.52 6.62
C VAL A 213 -5.17 -6.60 5.60
N LEU A 214 -4.47 -6.27 4.52
CA LEU A 214 -4.04 -7.25 3.52
C LEU A 214 -3.14 -8.32 4.14
N GLY A 215 -2.17 -7.92 4.96
CA GLY A 215 -1.33 -8.87 5.69
C GLY A 215 -2.13 -9.84 6.58
N GLN A 216 -3.16 -9.37 7.29
CA GLN A 216 -4.06 -10.25 8.07
C GLN A 216 -4.86 -11.20 7.17
N LYS A 217 -5.33 -10.74 6.02
CA LYS A 217 -6.04 -11.58 5.05
C LYS A 217 -5.11 -12.67 4.50
N LEU A 218 -3.91 -12.31 4.05
CA LEU A 218 -2.92 -13.28 3.59
C LEU A 218 -2.65 -14.34 4.66
N LYS A 219 -2.40 -13.90 5.89
CA LYS A 219 -2.17 -14.81 7.01
C LYS A 219 -3.36 -15.74 7.27
N SER A 220 -4.60 -15.26 7.17
CA SER A 220 -5.80 -16.08 7.35
C SER A 220 -6.00 -17.12 6.25
N MET A 221 -5.45 -16.86 5.06
CA MET A 221 -5.44 -17.78 3.92
C MET A 221 -4.22 -18.72 3.90
N GLY A 222 -3.31 -18.61 4.87
CA GLY A 222 -2.05 -19.37 4.88
C GLY A 222 -1.02 -18.85 3.88
N LEU A 223 -1.25 -17.66 3.30
CA LEU A 223 -0.39 -17.03 2.33
C LEU A 223 0.66 -16.14 3.00
N LYS A 224 1.75 -15.87 2.28
CA LYS A 224 2.91 -15.12 2.75
C LYS A 224 3.12 -13.85 1.92
N ALA A 225 3.83 -12.90 2.53
CA ALA A 225 4.42 -11.77 1.84
C ALA A 225 5.94 -11.78 1.99
N VAL A 226 6.65 -11.31 0.97
CA VAL A 226 8.11 -11.19 0.99
C VAL A 226 8.58 -9.80 0.61
N LEU A 227 9.70 -9.40 1.19
CA LEU A 227 10.49 -8.25 0.79
C LEU A 227 11.75 -8.74 0.06
N ALA A 228 11.91 -8.36 -1.20
CA ALA A 228 13.16 -8.55 -1.94
C ALA A 228 14.15 -7.46 -1.53
N GLN A 229 15.33 -7.88 -1.01
CA GLN A 229 16.35 -6.94 -0.51
C GLN A 229 17.40 -6.58 -1.56
N ASN A 230 17.47 -7.35 -2.66
CA ASN A 230 18.40 -7.16 -3.75
C ASN A 230 17.92 -6.15 -4.80
N CYS A 231 16.74 -5.60 -4.64
CA CYS A 231 16.19 -4.58 -5.53
C CYS A 231 15.44 -3.51 -4.73
N SER A 232 15.27 -2.34 -5.36
CA SER A 232 14.64 -1.19 -4.71
C SER A 232 13.88 -0.33 -5.71
N TYR A 233 12.97 0.47 -5.21
CA TYR A 233 12.29 1.53 -5.94
C TYR A 233 12.35 2.84 -5.16
N VAL A 234 12.22 3.96 -5.87
CA VAL A 234 12.21 5.29 -5.25
C VAL A 234 10.77 5.71 -5.00
N HIS A 235 10.50 6.27 -3.83
CA HIS A 235 9.21 6.84 -3.48
C HIS A 235 9.40 8.31 -3.09
N ALA A 236 8.84 9.21 -3.88
CA ALA A 236 8.97 10.66 -3.70
C ALA A 236 8.03 11.24 -2.63
N HIS A 237 7.68 10.45 -1.63
CA HIS A 237 6.82 10.70 -0.46
C HIS A 237 5.88 11.92 -0.48
N SER A 238 4.59 11.65 -0.27
CA SER A 238 3.57 12.59 0.23
C SER A 238 2.93 13.55 -0.77
N VAL A 239 3.21 13.49 -2.05
CA VAL A 239 2.61 14.44 -3.01
C VAL A 239 1.08 14.24 -3.07
N SER A 240 0.60 13.01 -3.17
CA SER A 240 -0.84 12.72 -3.37
C SER A 240 -1.67 12.84 -2.09
N ILE A 241 -1.14 12.38 -0.93
CA ILE A 241 -1.87 12.46 0.35
C ILE A 241 -1.97 13.91 0.85
N ASP A 242 -0.90 14.69 0.68
CA ASP A 242 -0.87 16.11 1.09
C ASP A 242 -1.81 16.98 0.27
N LYS A 243 -2.07 16.61 -0.99
CA LYS A 243 -3.09 17.26 -1.82
C LYS A 243 -4.52 16.94 -1.36
N SER A 244 -4.77 15.71 -0.89
CA SER A 244 -6.11 15.22 -0.53
C SER A 244 -6.52 15.60 0.89
N VAL A 245 -5.61 15.55 1.87
CA VAL A 245 -5.89 15.83 3.30
C VAL A 245 -4.84 16.77 3.87
N LYS A 246 -5.16 18.08 3.85
CA LYS A 246 -4.21 19.15 4.19
C LYS A 246 -3.89 19.26 5.69
N ARG A 247 -4.81 18.87 6.59
CA ARG A 247 -4.64 19.07 8.03
C ARG A 247 -4.15 17.79 8.70
N ILE A 248 -3.05 17.87 9.44
CA ILE A 248 -2.47 16.74 10.20
C ILE A 248 -3.51 16.09 11.13
N GLY A 249 -4.34 16.90 11.80
CA GLY A 249 -5.39 16.39 12.68
C GLY A 249 -6.45 15.55 11.96
N ASP A 250 -6.73 15.84 10.68
CA ASP A 250 -7.69 15.07 9.88
C ASP A 250 -7.05 13.77 9.38
N LYS A 251 -5.78 13.79 8.97
CA LYS A 251 -4.98 12.58 8.69
C LYS A 251 -4.98 11.64 9.90
N GLN A 252 -4.74 12.19 11.09
CA GLN A 252 -4.71 11.40 12.33
C GLN A 252 -6.09 10.82 12.68
N ARG A 253 -7.19 11.53 12.41
CA ARG A 253 -8.54 10.99 12.60
C ARG A 253 -8.83 9.82 11.67
N LEU A 254 -8.53 9.95 10.39
CA LEU A 254 -8.67 8.87 9.40
C LEU A 254 -7.86 7.64 9.82
N LEU A 255 -6.61 7.83 10.22
CA LEU A 255 -5.77 6.77 10.76
C LEU A 255 -6.44 6.09 11.97
N HIS A 256 -7.00 6.86 12.91
CA HIS A 256 -7.66 6.29 14.09
C HIS A 256 -8.98 5.57 13.77
N GLU A 257 -9.70 6.01 12.74
CA GLU A 257 -10.89 5.31 12.25
C GLU A 257 -10.53 3.96 11.65
N SER A 258 -9.54 3.91 10.78
CA SER A 258 -9.01 2.68 10.19
C SER A 258 -8.48 1.72 11.25
N LYS A 259 -7.73 2.23 12.26
CA LYS A 259 -7.27 1.43 13.40
C LYS A 259 -8.42 0.82 14.21
N ARG A 260 -9.44 1.61 14.54
CA ARG A 260 -10.59 1.09 15.31
C ARG A 260 -11.34 0.00 14.56
N TYR A 261 -11.47 0.17 13.23
CA TYR A 261 -12.06 -0.85 12.38
C TYR A 261 -11.18 -2.12 12.35
N TYR A 262 -9.87 -1.97 12.11
CA TYR A 262 -8.89 -3.05 12.11
C TYR A 262 -8.89 -3.83 13.43
N TYR A 263 -8.88 -3.14 14.58
CA TYR A 263 -8.90 -3.79 15.90
C TYR A 263 -10.16 -4.61 16.13
N ARG A 264 -11.31 -4.07 15.70
CA ARG A 264 -12.59 -4.77 15.88
C ARG A 264 -12.70 -5.98 14.96
N LYS A 265 -12.43 -5.80 13.67
CA LYS A 265 -12.66 -6.83 12.65
C LYS A 265 -11.53 -7.85 12.57
N TYR A 266 -10.29 -7.39 12.51
CA TYR A 266 -9.14 -8.25 12.23
C TYR A 266 -8.40 -8.73 13.47
N LEU A 267 -8.41 -7.97 14.58
CA LEU A 267 -7.85 -8.41 15.85
C LEU A 267 -8.92 -8.92 16.85
N CYS A 268 -10.17 -8.98 16.43
CA CYS A 268 -11.31 -9.47 17.24
C CYS A 268 -11.36 -8.86 18.65
N ALA A 269 -11.08 -7.55 18.75
CA ALA A 269 -11.02 -6.87 20.05
C ALA A 269 -12.40 -6.72 20.68
N GLY A 270 -12.60 -7.31 21.84
CA GLY A 270 -13.83 -7.20 22.62
C GLY A 270 -14.07 -5.79 23.19
N PRO A 271 -15.25 -5.55 23.80
CA PRO A 271 -15.67 -4.21 24.22
C PRO A 271 -14.69 -3.48 25.13
N ILE A 272 -14.10 -4.16 26.11
CA ILE A 272 -13.13 -3.59 27.05
C ILE A 272 -11.86 -3.15 26.32
N LYS A 273 -11.29 -4.02 25.49
CA LYS A 273 -10.11 -3.69 24.68
C LYS A 273 -10.38 -2.52 23.74
N MET A 274 -11.58 -2.44 23.16
CA MET A 274 -11.99 -1.33 22.29
C MET A 274 -12.18 -0.03 23.06
N ALA A 275 -12.68 -0.08 24.32
CA ALA A 275 -12.78 1.10 25.18
C ALA A 275 -11.39 1.65 25.53
N CYS A 276 -10.46 0.78 25.95
CA CYS A 276 -9.06 1.15 26.20
C CYS A 276 -8.39 1.73 24.95
N ALA A 277 -8.59 1.10 23.78
CA ALA A 277 -8.03 1.60 22.54
C ALA A 277 -8.56 3.00 22.17
N ARG A 278 -9.87 3.25 22.34
CA ARG A 278 -10.45 4.59 22.10
C ARG A 278 -9.86 5.65 23.03
N ALA A 279 -9.75 5.34 24.31
CA ALA A 279 -9.16 6.25 25.29
C ALA A 279 -7.72 6.58 24.95
N PHE A 280 -6.91 5.57 24.62
CA PHE A 280 -5.51 5.77 24.21
C PHE A 280 -5.40 6.61 22.93
N LEU A 281 -6.17 6.29 21.89
CA LEU A 281 -6.17 7.04 20.64
C LEU A 281 -6.65 8.49 20.81
N ALA A 282 -7.56 8.76 21.75
CA ALA A 282 -7.97 10.13 22.11
C ALA A 282 -6.82 10.92 22.73
N VAL A 283 -6.03 10.30 23.62
CA VAL A 283 -4.81 10.90 24.18
C VAL A 283 -3.79 11.21 23.07
N VAL A 284 -3.54 10.26 22.17
CA VAL A 284 -2.62 10.49 21.03
C VAL A 284 -3.11 11.63 20.13
N LEU A 285 -4.42 11.73 19.88
CA LEU A 285 -4.95 12.84 19.09
C LEU A 285 -4.78 14.19 19.80
N ALA A 286 -4.93 14.23 21.11
CA ALA A 286 -4.66 15.44 21.90
C ALA A 286 -3.17 15.79 21.89
N GLU A 287 -2.27 14.80 22.01
CA GLU A 287 -0.82 14.95 21.89
C GLU A 287 -0.43 15.58 20.54
N VAL A 288 -0.92 15.02 19.42
CA VAL A 288 -0.66 15.53 18.08
C VAL A 288 -1.16 16.97 17.92
N ARG A 289 -2.37 17.28 18.40
CA ARG A 289 -2.91 18.64 18.33
C ARG A 289 -2.07 19.62 19.15
N PHE A 290 -1.68 19.25 20.35
CA PHE A 290 -0.84 20.09 21.19
C PHE A 290 0.50 20.39 20.51
N LEU A 291 1.19 19.37 20.03
CA LEU A 291 2.49 19.53 19.38
C LEU A 291 2.41 20.35 18.08
N THR A 292 1.36 20.16 17.28
CA THR A 292 1.23 20.87 15.99
C THR A 292 0.64 22.27 16.12
N GLN A 293 -0.35 22.47 17.00
CA GLN A 293 -1.07 23.75 17.11
C GLN A 293 -0.48 24.69 18.16
N VAL A 294 0.10 24.14 19.25
CA VAL A 294 0.67 24.94 20.33
C VAL A 294 2.18 25.07 20.20
N CYS A 295 2.87 23.95 19.92
CA CYS A 295 4.34 23.94 19.80
C CYS A 295 4.83 24.22 18.37
N GLY A 296 3.94 24.38 17.38
CA GLY A 296 4.31 24.71 16.00
C GLY A 296 5.15 23.64 15.28
N MET A 297 5.17 22.40 15.78
CA MET A 297 5.94 21.32 15.17
C MET A 297 5.34 20.96 13.80
N ARG A 298 6.19 20.92 12.76
CA ARG A 298 5.84 20.39 11.44
C ARG A 298 6.17 18.88 11.42
N TRP A 299 5.32 18.11 10.79
CA TRP A 299 5.49 16.65 10.56
C TRP A 299 5.96 16.40 9.15
#